data_9b387bf0be75c7ef14c8d109721e075a
#
_entry.id   9b387bf0be75c7ef14c8d109721e075a
#
_cell.length_a   1.000
_cell.length_b   1.000
_cell.length_c   1.000
_cell.angle_alpha   90.00
_cell.angle_beta   90.00
_cell.angle_gamma   90.00
#
_symmetry.space_group_name_H-M   'P 1'
#
loop_
_entity.id
_entity.type
_entity.pdbx_description
1 polymer ?
#
loop_
_entity_poly.entity_id
_entity_poly.type
_entity_poly.pdbx_seq_one_letter_code
_entity_poly.pdbx_strand_id
1 'polypeptide(L)'
;MTLAGLIPPLCDEGNMLVDGGYVDNLTVSHMKSLGADIIFAVDVGAIDDDTPQFYGDSLSGFWATLNRWNPFSTWTNPPSLGEIQARLAYVSSIGALEKAKSTPGCRYMRPPVENYGTLEFGKFDEIYQVGYTYGKQFLAQLRDQGILPVMEETEEKKNLRRTMAPRRASI
;
A
#
# COMPACT_ATOMS: atom_id res chain seq x y z
N MET A 1 5.00 12.09 8.22
CA MET A 1 4.10 11.26 7.41
C MET A 1 2.86 11.00 8.26
N THR A 2 1.71 11.43 7.80
CA THR A 2 0.43 11.22 8.50
C THR A 2 -0.29 10.05 7.85
N LEU A 3 -0.88 9.16 8.65
CA LEU A 3 -1.67 8.05 8.14
C LEU A 3 -3.15 8.43 8.19
N ALA A 4 -3.82 8.40 7.06
CA ALA A 4 -5.22 8.82 6.92
C ALA A 4 -6.12 8.13 7.96
N GLY A 5 -6.86 8.93 8.74
CA GLY A 5 -7.79 8.44 9.75
C GLY A 5 -7.17 7.93 11.06
N LEU A 6 -5.84 7.81 11.17
CA LEU A 6 -5.15 7.30 12.36
C LEU A 6 -4.29 8.34 13.07
N ILE A 7 -3.58 9.17 12.30
CA ILE A 7 -2.67 10.19 12.85
C ILE A 7 -3.14 11.57 12.37
N PRO A 8 -3.24 12.57 13.29
CA PRO A 8 -3.64 13.91 12.90
C PRO A 8 -2.62 14.53 11.94
N PRO A 9 -3.05 15.42 11.03
CA PRO A 9 -2.17 16.11 10.10
C PRO A 9 -1.18 17.01 10.85
N LEU A 10 0.03 17.11 10.34
CA LEU A 10 1.04 18.06 10.80
C LEU A 10 0.76 19.43 10.19
N CYS A 11 0.84 20.49 11.00
CA CYS A 11 0.78 21.87 10.50
C CYS A 11 2.20 22.45 10.46
N ASP A 12 2.61 22.91 9.29
CA ASP A 12 3.91 23.54 9.08
C ASP A 12 3.76 24.81 8.23
N GLU A 13 4.32 25.92 8.70
CA GLU A 13 4.23 27.24 8.03
C GLU A 13 2.83 27.63 7.55
N GLY A 14 1.79 27.28 8.32
CA GLY A 14 0.40 27.57 7.97
C GLY A 14 -0.25 26.59 6.99
N ASN A 15 0.48 25.59 6.51
CA ASN A 15 -0.01 24.52 5.67
C ASN A 15 -0.32 23.27 6.48
N MET A 16 -1.41 22.57 6.13
CA MET A 16 -1.74 21.28 6.70
C MET A 16 -1.18 20.17 5.81
N LEU A 17 -0.22 19.41 6.34
CA LEU A 17 0.39 18.28 5.64
C LEU A 17 -0.41 17.02 5.88
N VAL A 18 -0.92 16.44 4.80
CA VAL A 18 -1.72 15.21 4.82
C VAL A 18 -1.01 14.06 4.10
N ASP A 19 -1.61 12.88 4.17
CA ASP A 19 -1.10 11.69 3.46
C ASP A 19 -1.18 11.88 1.94
N GLY A 20 -0.09 11.56 1.25
CA GLY A 20 -0.04 11.58 -0.21
C GLY A 20 -1.03 10.62 -0.87
N GLY A 21 -1.48 9.58 -0.15
CA GLY A 21 -2.50 8.65 -0.60
C GLY A 21 -3.84 9.29 -0.96
N TYR A 22 -4.13 10.50 -0.48
CA TYR A 22 -5.33 11.25 -0.89
C TYR A 22 -5.28 11.74 -2.34
N VAL A 23 -4.09 11.87 -2.92
CA VAL A 23 -3.91 12.45 -4.26
C VAL A 23 -3.40 11.41 -5.25
N ASP A 24 -2.31 10.76 -4.92
CA ASP A 24 -1.65 9.77 -5.80
C ASP A 24 -0.87 8.77 -4.94
N ASN A 25 -1.41 7.57 -4.82
CA ASN A 25 -0.80 6.51 -4.02
C ASN A 25 0.34 5.80 -4.76
N LEU A 26 0.36 5.88 -6.11
CA LEU A 26 1.40 5.34 -6.98
C LEU A 26 1.86 6.40 -7.97
N THR A 27 2.87 7.18 -7.62
CA THR A 27 3.37 8.36 -8.34
C THR A 27 4.05 8.03 -9.70
N VAL A 28 3.45 7.14 -10.50
CA VAL A 28 3.98 6.69 -11.80
C VAL A 28 4.09 7.85 -12.79
N SER A 29 3.10 8.74 -12.80
CA SER A 29 3.11 9.92 -13.67
C SER A 29 4.29 10.83 -13.39
N HIS A 30 4.64 11.00 -12.12
CA HIS A 30 5.81 11.79 -11.72
C HIS A 30 7.12 11.13 -12.15
N MET A 31 7.26 9.81 -11.91
CA MET A 31 8.45 9.08 -12.37
C MET A 31 8.62 9.16 -13.89
N LYS A 32 7.53 9.11 -14.65
CA LYS A 32 7.57 9.27 -16.10
C LYS A 32 8.02 10.68 -16.51
N SER A 33 7.58 11.72 -15.81
CA SER A 33 8.02 13.10 -16.08
C SER A 33 9.50 13.33 -15.78
N LEU A 34 10.10 12.52 -14.91
CA LEU A 34 11.54 12.52 -14.64
C LEU A 34 12.35 11.72 -15.67
N GLY A 35 11.71 11.17 -16.71
CA GLY A 35 12.38 10.45 -17.79
C GLY A 35 12.60 8.95 -17.54
N ALA A 36 11.91 8.35 -16.58
CA ALA A 36 12.01 6.90 -16.37
C ALA A 36 11.34 6.13 -17.52
N ASP A 37 12.07 5.21 -18.16
CA ASP A 37 11.55 4.36 -19.23
C ASP A 37 10.82 3.13 -18.71
N ILE A 38 11.34 2.52 -17.65
CA ILE A 38 10.75 1.36 -16.98
C ILE A 38 10.47 1.75 -15.53
N ILE A 39 9.22 1.61 -15.13
CA ILE A 39 8.74 1.97 -13.80
C ILE A 39 8.10 0.74 -13.15
N PHE A 40 8.59 0.32 -11.99
CA PHE A 40 7.97 -0.71 -11.19
C PHE A 40 7.04 -0.06 -10.17
N ALA A 41 5.74 -0.31 -10.30
CA ALA A 41 4.73 0.17 -9.37
C ALA A 41 4.23 -0.99 -8.50
N VAL A 42 4.54 -0.93 -7.21
CA VAL A 42 4.14 -1.97 -6.25
C VAL A 42 2.95 -1.46 -5.44
N ASP A 43 1.81 -2.10 -5.64
CA ASP A 43 0.58 -1.80 -4.91
C ASP A 43 0.38 -2.82 -3.78
N VAL A 44 0.41 -2.35 -2.56
CA VAL A 44 0.15 -3.12 -1.33
C VAL A 44 -1.13 -2.65 -0.64
N GLY A 45 -1.95 -1.85 -1.32
CA GLY A 45 -3.21 -1.36 -0.79
C GLY A 45 -4.19 -2.49 -0.47
N ALA A 46 -4.97 -2.34 0.59
CA ALA A 46 -6.07 -3.26 0.89
C ALA A 46 -7.11 -3.22 -0.25
N ILE A 47 -7.77 -4.35 -0.50
CA ILE A 47 -8.95 -4.37 -1.36
C ILE A 47 -10.08 -3.79 -0.52
N ASP A 48 -10.81 -2.83 -1.08
CA ASP A 48 -12.00 -2.30 -0.40
C ASP A 48 -13.08 -3.39 -0.33
N ASP A 49 -13.70 -3.52 0.84
CA ASP A 49 -14.83 -4.42 1.02
C ASP A 49 -16.09 -3.69 0.55
N ASP A 50 -16.50 -3.98 -0.68
CA ASP A 50 -17.71 -3.43 -1.30
C ASP A 50 -19.00 -4.07 -0.78
N THR A 51 -18.92 -4.93 0.25
CA THR A 51 -20.10 -5.61 0.80
C THR A 51 -21.08 -4.58 1.35
N PRO A 52 -22.32 -4.49 0.81
CA PRO A 52 -23.33 -3.58 1.32
C PRO A 52 -23.67 -3.93 2.77
N GLN A 53 -23.45 -3.00 3.67
CA GLN A 53 -23.80 -3.19 5.08
C GLN A 53 -25.07 -2.42 5.38
N PHE A 54 -26.05 -3.12 5.95
CA PHE A 54 -27.32 -2.53 6.32
C PHE A 54 -27.34 -2.24 7.83
N TYR A 55 -27.51 -0.98 8.19
CA TYR A 55 -27.50 -0.52 9.58
C TYR A 55 -28.92 -0.22 10.13
N GLY A 56 -29.98 -0.53 9.36
CA GLY A 56 -31.37 -0.20 9.66
C GLY A 56 -31.71 1.26 9.30
N ASP A 57 -33.00 1.58 9.43
CA ASP A 57 -33.53 2.91 9.05
C ASP A 57 -33.27 4.00 10.12
N SER A 58 -32.87 3.59 11.33
CA SER A 58 -32.55 4.51 12.42
C SER A 58 -31.37 3.99 13.24
N LEU A 59 -30.36 4.84 13.45
CA LEU A 59 -29.19 4.53 14.23
C LEU A 59 -29.05 5.51 15.39
N SER A 60 -29.07 4.97 16.64
CA SER A 60 -28.75 5.75 17.81
C SER A 60 -27.24 5.74 18.06
N GLY A 61 -26.60 6.91 18.10
CA GLY A 61 -25.17 7.04 18.38
C GLY A 61 -24.77 6.48 19.75
N PHE A 62 -25.66 6.58 20.73
CA PHE A 62 -25.45 6.00 22.05
C PHE A 62 -25.36 4.46 21.98
N TRP A 63 -26.31 3.82 21.30
CA TRP A 63 -26.30 2.38 21.11
C TRP A 63 -25.13 1.89 20.29
N ALA A 64 -24.75 2.61 19.24
CA ALA A 64 -23.57 2.29 18.43
C ALA A 64 -22.28 2.33 19.25
N THR A 65 -22.15 3.32 20.16
CA THR A 65 -21.00 3.42 21.07
C THR A 65 -20.96 2.28 22.07
N LEU A 66 -22.11 1.96 22.69
CA LEU A 66 -22.21 0.84 23.62
C LEU A 66 -21.90 -0.49 22.96
N ASN A 67 -22.40 -0.68 21.75
CA ASN A 67 -22.16 -1.88 20.95
C ASN A 67 -20.68 -2.05 20.58
N ARG A 68 -19.97 -0.96 20.28
CA ARG A 68 -18.54 -0.99 19.96
C ARG A 68 -17.68 -1.40 21.16
N TRP A 69 -18.15 -1.15 22.39
CA TRP A 69 -17.45 -1.53 23.64
C TRP A 69 -17.82 -2.92 24.13
N ASN A 70 -18.85 -3.53 23.56
CA ASN A 70 -19.31 -4.86 23.98
C ASN A 70 -18.64 -5.94 23.12
N PRO A 71 -17.68 -6.73 23.67
CA PRO A 71 -16.97 -7.76 22.92
C PRO A 71 -17.86 -8.95 22.51
N PHE A 72 -19.06 -9.07 23.09
CA PHE A 72 -20.02 -10.12 22.78
C PHE A 72 -21.12 -9.68 21.81
N SER A 73 -21.03 -8.48 21.29
CA SER A 73 -22.03 -7.97 20.37
C SER A 73 -21.87 -8.60 18.99
N THR A 74 -22.95 -9.11 18.43
CA THR A 74 -23.05 -9.63 17.07
C THR A 74 -23.57 -8.59 16.06
N TRP A 75 -23.86 -7.38 16.51
CA TRP A 75 -24.38 -6.31 15.67
C TRP A 75 -23.26 -5.66 14.87
N THR A 76 -23.53 -5.44 13.58
CA THR A 76 -22.62 -4.71 12.70
C THR A 76 -22.59 -3.24 13.10
N ASN A 77 -21.43 -2.75 13.49
CA ASN A 77 -21.23 -1.34 13.80
C ASN A 77 -21.09 -0.50 12.52
N PRO A 78 -21.62 0.73 12.49
CA PRO A 78 -21.32 1.64 11.40
C PRO A 78 -19.82 1.95 11.37
N PRO A 79 -19.28 2.25 10.19
CA PRO A 79 -17.86 2.56 10.05
C PRO A 79 -17.49 3.79 10.90
N SER A 80 -16.32 3.75 11.49
CA SER A 80 -15.77 4.89 12.23
C SER A 80 -15.39 6.01 11.27
N LEU A 81 -15.23 7.21 11.78
CA LEU A 81 -14.77 8.34 10.97
C LEU A 81 -13.43 8.05 10.31
N GLY A 82 -12.52 7.36 11.02
CA GLY A 82 -11.23 6.95 10.47
C GLY A 82 -11.36 5.97 9.29
N GLU A 83 -12.25 4.98 9.40
CA GLU A 83 -12.54 4.04 8.30
C GLU A 83 -13.17 4.75 7.10
N ILE A 84 -14.10 5.68 7.34
CA ILE A 84 -14.68 6.50 6.26
C ILE A 84 -13.59 7.33 5.56
N GLN A 85 -12.70 7.98 6.32
CA GLN A 85 -11.60 8.75 5.76
C GLN A 85 -10.62 7.90 4.96
N ALA A 86 -10.28 6.72 5.46
CA ALA A 86 -9.41 5.78 4.74
C ALA A 86 -10.05 5.33 3.42
N ARG A 87 -11.36 5.03 3.42
CA ARG A 87 -12.10 4.70 2.20
C ARG A 87 -12.17 5.87 1.20
N LEU A 88 -12.40 7.08 1.68
CA LEU A 88 -12.38 8.27 0.83
C LEU A 88 -11.01 8.51 0.20
N ALA A 89 -9.92 8.32 0.95
CA ALA A 89 -8.57 8.38 0.43
C ALA A 89 -8.34 7.32 -0.67
N TYR A 90 -8.79 6.10 -0.45
CA TYR A 90 -8.72 5.02 -1.44
C TYR A 90 -9.51 5.39 -2.72
N VAL A 91 -10.77 5.79 -2.59
CA VAL A 91 -11.62 6.17 -3.74
C VAL A 91 -11.01 7.33 -4.52
N SER A 92 -10.45 8.34 -3.85
CA SER A 92 -9.79 9.47 -4.51
C SER A 92 -8.55 9.06 -5.30
N SER A 93 -7.86 8.00 -4.88
CA SER A 93 -6.65 7.49 -5.55
C SER A 93 -6.92 6.52 -6.71
N ILE A 94 -8.16 6.01 -6.87
CA ILE A 94 -8.49 5.02 -7.92
C ILE A 94 -8.15 5.54 -9.31
N GLY A 95 -8.47 6.79 -9.62
CA GLY A 95 -8.19 7.39 -10.92
C GLY A 95 -6.68 7.45 -11.23
N ALA A 96 -5.86 7.79 -10.23
CA ALA A 96 -4.41 7.79 -10.35
C ALA A 96 -3.86 6.35 -10.52
N LEU A 97 -4.43 5.39 -9.81
CA LEU A 97 -4.08 3.98 -9.91
C LEU A 97 -4.34 3.40 -11.31
N GLU A 98 -5.52 3.66 -11.88
CA GLU A 98 -5.86 3.21 -13.24
C GLU A 98 -4.97 3.87 -14.30
N LYS A 99 -4.67 5.15 -14.13
CA LYS A 99 -3.71 5.85 -14.97
C LYS A 99 -2.30 5.25 -14.85
N ALA A 100 -1.87 4.88 -13.64
CA ALA A 100 -0.58 4.23 -13.41
C ALA A 100 -0.51 2.89 -14.14
N LYS A 101 -1.55 2.05 -14.04
CA LYS A 101 -1.63 0.75 -14.73
C LYS A 101 -1.56 0.89 -16.25
N SER A 102 -2.18 1.93 -16.81
CA SER A 102 -2.22 2.17 -18.27
C SER A 102 -0.99 2.92 -18.80
N THR A 103 -0.10 3.43 -17.95
CA THR A 103 1.07 4.20 -18.36
C THR A 103 2.10 3.32 -19.10
N PRO A 104 2.52 3.66 -20.32
CA PRO A 104 3.54 2.92 -21.05
C PRO A 104 4.86 2.85 -20.27
N GLY A 105 5.44 1.65 -20.16
CA GLY A 105 6.65 1.41 -19.38
C GLY A 105 6.41 1.11 -17.90
N CYS A 106 5.19 1.25 -17.41
CA CYS A 106 4.82 0.84 -16.06
C CYS A 106 4.65 -0.68 -15.99
N ARG A 107 5.25 -1.29 -14.98
CA ARG A 107 5.11 -2.70 -14.60
C ARG A 107 4.43 -2.75 -13.24
N TYR A 108 3.12 -2.85 -13.29
CA TYR A 108 2.29 -2.89 -12.08
C TYR A 108 2.39 -4.27 -11.42
N MET A 109 2.66 -4.26 -10.13
CA MET A 109 2.78 -5.45 -9.28
C MET A 109 1.86 -5.32 -8.08
N ARG A 110 1.10 -6.38 -7.81
CA ARG A 110 0.27 -6.48 -6.61
C ARG A 110 0.56 -7.80 -5.91
N PRO A 111 1.48 -7.82 -4.93
CA PRO A 111 1.72 -9.02 -4.13
C PRO A 111 0.47 -9.38 -3.31
N PRO A 112 0.22 -10.68 -3.05
CA PRO A 112 -0.97 -11.14 -2.33
C PRO A 112 -0.82 -10.92 -0.82
N VAL A 113 -0.96 -9.66 -0.40
CA VAL A 113 -0.83 -9.24 1.01
C VAL A 113 -2.15 -8.75 1.62
N GLU A 114 -3.27 -9.01 0.96
CA GLU A 114 -4.61 -8.53 1.35
C GLU A 114 -5.06 -9.07 2.73
N ASN A 115 -4.54 -10.24 3.12
CA ASN A 115 -4.90 -10.87 4.40
C ASN A 115 -4.17 -10.26 5.61
N TYR A 116 -3.28 -9.30 5.38
CA TYR A 116 -2.52 -8.65 6.44
C TYR A 116 -3.06 -7.24 6.72
N GLY A 117 -3.35 -6.96 7.98
CA GLY A 117 -3.78 -5.63 8.40
C GLY A 117 -2.64 -4.61 8.37
N THR A 118 -2.98 -3.34 8.13
CA THR A 118 -2.03 -2.23 8.02
C THR A 118 -1.12 -2.06 9.24
N LEU A 119 -1.55 -2.48 10.42
CA LEU A 119 -0.81 -2.33 11.69
C LEU A 119 -0.24 -3.66 12.23
N GLU A 120 -0.26 -4.73 11.44
CA GLU A 120 0.26 -6.03 11.86
C GLU A 120 1.78 -6.13 11.76
N PHE A 121 2.49 -5.22 12.42
CA PHE A 121 3.95 -5.18 12.41
C PHE A 121 4.62 -6.45 12.93
N GLY A 122 3.93 -7.24 13.78
CA GLY A 122 4.43 -8.52 14.28
C GLY A 122 4.58 -9.61 13.22
N LYS A 123 3.96 -9.43 12.04
CA LYS A 123 4.05 -10.37 10.90
C LYS A 123 5.06 -9.95 9.83
N PHE A 124 5.98 -9.09 10.18
CA PHE A 124 6.94 -8.51 9.23
C PHE A 124 7.67 -9.55 8.39
N ASP A 125 8.24 -10.57 9.00
CA ASP A 125 9.02 -11.60 8.29
C ASP A 125 8.16 -12.40 7.31
N GLU A 126 6.92 -12.69 7.68
CA GLU A 126 5.96 -13.41 6.85
C GLU A 126 5.58 -12.56 5.62
N ILE A 127 5.19 -11.31 5.82
CA ILE A 127 4.84 -10.36 4.75
C ILE A 127 6.04 -10.14 3.82
N TYR A 128 7.23 -10.01 4.38
CA TYR A 128 8.47 -9.88 3.61
C TYR A 128 8.70 -11.07 2.69
N GLN A 129 8.52 -12.30 3.18
CA GLN A 129 8.71 -13.52 2.38
C GLN A 129 7.69 -13.63 1.25
N VAL A 130 6.44 -13.25 1.50
CA VAL A 130 5.38 -13.19 0.47
C VAL A 130 5.77 -12.22 -0.62
N GLY A 131 6.13 -10.99 -0.26
CA GLY A 131 6.54 -9.94 -1.21
C GLY A 131 7.80 -10.33 -1.99
N TYR A 132 8.81 -10.89 -1.32
CA TYR A 132 10.05 -11.32 -1.94
C TYR A 132 9.84 -12.44 -2.97
N THR A 133 9.05 -13.45 -2.61
CA THR A 133 8.75 -14.58 -3.49
C THR A 133 7.99 -14.12 -4.73
N TYR A 134 6.95 -13.31 -4.54
CA TYR A 134 6.18 -12.72 -5.62
C TYR A 134 7.05 -11.87 -6.55
N GLY A 135 7.84 -10.95 -6.00
CA GLY A 135 8.71 -10.07 -6.77
C GLY A 135 9.75 -10.86 -7.58
N LYS A 136 10.34 -11.91 -6.98
CA LYS A 136 11.30 -12.78 -7.68
C LYS A 136 10.66 -13.49 -8.89
N GLN A 137 9.45 -14.02 -8.73
CA GLN A 137 8.71 -14.68 -9.81
C GLN A 137 8.34 -13.69 -10.91
N PHE A 138 7.85 -12.51 -10.53
CA PHE A 138 7.49 -11.45 -11.47
C PHE A 138 8.68 -10.97 -12.31
N LEU A 139 9.83 -10.74 -11.67
CA LEU A 139 11.05 -10.34 -12.37
C LEU A 139 11.59 -11.44 -13.30
N ALA A 140 11.45 -12.71 -12.92
CA ALA A 140 11.81 -13.83 -13.80
C ALA A 140 10.94 -13.83 -15.08
N GLN A 141 9.63 -13.68 -14.93
CA GLN A 141 8.71 -13.58 -16.08
C GLN A 141 9.06 -12.42 -17.02
N LEU A 142 9.40 -11.24 -16.47
CA LEU A 142 9.81 -10.09 -17.30
C LEU A 142 11.14 -10.31 -18.04
N ARG A 143 12.06 -11.08 -17.45
CA ARG A 143 13.31 -11.48 -18.11
C ARG A 143 13.03 -12.44 -19.26
N ASP A 144 12.19 -13.43 -19.04
CA ASP A 144 11.82 -14.42 -20.07
C ASP A 144 11.10 -13.76 -21.25
N GLN A 145 10.36 -12.68 -20.99
CA GLN A 145 9.72 -11.84 -22.01
C GLN A 145 10.68 -10.87 -22.70
N GLY A 146 11.96 -10.82 -22.30
CA GLY A 146 12.94 -9.90 -22.87
C GLY A 146 12.72 -8.41 -22.56
N ILE A 147 11.88 -8.10 -21.56
CA ILE A 147 11.53 -6.73 -21.20
C ILE A 147 12.62 -6.08 -20.34
N LEU A 148 13.27 -6.88 -19.51
CA LEU A 148 14.36 -6.39 -18.66
C LEU A 148 15.69 -6.53 -19.41
N PRO A 149 16.54 -5.49 -19.38
CA PRO A 149 17.88 -5.61 -19.92
C PRO A 149 18.63 -6.71 -19.16
N VAL A 150 19.32 -7.56 -19.88
CA VAL A 150 20.25 -8.53 -19.28
C VAL A 150 21.41 -7.73 -18.70
N MET A 151 21.37 -7.51 -17.40
CA MET A 151 22.49 -6.90 -16.69
C MET A 151 23.55 -7.99 -16.50
N GLU A 152 24.62 -7.95 -17.27
CA GLU A 152 25.83 -8.67 -16.93
C GLU A 152 26.32 -8.14 -15.59
N GLU A 153 26.22 -8.96 -14.55
CA GLU A 153 26.70 -8.60 -13.23
C GLU A 153 28.23 -8.61 -13.26
N THR A 154 28.84 -7.45 -13.46
CA THR A 154 30.26 -7.28 -13.33
C THR A 154 30.70 -7.71 -11.93
N GLU A 155 31.83 -8.42 -11.80
CA GLU A 155 32.38 -8.89 -10.50
C GLU A 155 32.53 -7.73 -9.49
N GLU A 156 32.73 -6.51 -9.97
CA GLU A 156 32.80 -5.29 -9.17
C GLU A 156 31.44 -4.96 -8.48
N LYS A 157 30.31 -5.14 -9.18
CA LYS A 157 28.96 -4.97 -8.60
C LYS A 157 28.61 -6.07 -7.61
N LYS A 158 29.08 -7.31 -7.85
CA LYS A 158 28.89 -8.41 -6.87
C LYS A 158 29.66 -8.13 -5.57
N ASN A 159 30.88 -7.61 -5.69
CA ASN A 159 31.68 -7.25 -4.54
C ASN A 159 31.09 -6.05 -3.76
N LEU A 160 30.57 -5.04 -4.44
CA LEU A 160 29.92 -3.90 -3.82
C LEU A 160 28.64 -4.32 -3.05
N ARG A 161 27.84 -5.23 -3.59
CA ARG A 161 26.69 -5.81 -2.87
C ARG A 161 27.08 -6.61 -1.62
N ARG A 162 28.18 -7.34 -1.67
CA ARG A 162 28.70 -8.07 -0.51
C ARG A 162 29.18 -7.16 0.61
N THR A 163 29.74 -6.00 0.26
CA THR A 163 30.19 -5.01 1.23
C THR A 163 29.06 -4.14 1.79
N MET A 164 27.98 -3.92 1.00
CA MET A 164 26.80 -3.15 1.42
C MET A 164 25.69 -3.97 2.06
N ALA A 165 25.79 -5.29 2.07
CA ALA A 165 24.83 -6.15 2.76
C ALA A 165 24.82 -5.77 4.26
N PRO A 166 23.67 -5.39 4.84
CA PRO A 166 23.60 -5.05 6.24
C PRO A 166 24.07 -6.27 7.05
N ARG A 167 25.09 -6.08 7.91
CA ARG A 167 25.47 -7.10 8.88
C ARG A 167 24.23 -7.37 9.71
N ARG A 168 23.66 -8.57 9.59
CA ARG A 168 22.61 -9.03 10.48
C ARG A 168 23.16 -8.84 11.90
N ALA A 169 22.56 -7.89 12.62
CA ALA A 169 22.77 -7.81 14.05
C ALA A 169 22.20 -9.10 14.63
N SER A 170 23.07 -9.99 15.06
CA SER A 170 22.72 -11.13 15.90
C SER A 170 22.28 -10.54 17.24
N ILE A 171 20.96 -10.55 17.49
CA ILE A 171 20.40 -10.42 18.84
C ILE A 171 20.16 -11.82 19.35
#